data_2a33ad5e9bd86223f12ec785bd57a8bc
#
_entry.id   2a33ad5e9bd86223f12ec785bd57a8bc
#
_cell.length_a   1.000
_cell.length_b   1.000
_cell.length_c   1.000
_cell.angle_alpha   90.00
_cell.angle_beta   90.00
_cell.angle_gamma   90.00
#
_symmetry.space_group_name_H-M   'P 1'
#
loop_
_entity.id
_entity.type
_entity.pdbx_description
1 polymer ?
#
loop_
_entity_poly.entity_id
_entity_poly.type
_entity_poly.pdbx_seq_one_letter_code
_entity_poly.pdbx_strand_id
1 'polypeptide(L)'
;GFNIERLKSRSVITQVETELPAEEGLRTALRLGDSSLMIGEVRSTEAKALYEAMRIGALANVVAGTIHGDSPYGVYDRVVNDLGVPKTSFKATDIIVVCNPVRSADGLQRWRRVVQITEVRKRWENDPLIENGFVDLMKYDPKTDSLKPTDDLINGNSEIVKNVASNIPEWVGNWDAVWDNIVLR
;
A
#
# COMPACT_ATOMS: atom_id res chain seq x y z
N GLY A 1 4.40 23.09 -11.86
CA GLY A 1 3.29 22.49 -11.15
C GLY A 1 3.02 21.09 -11.69
N PHE A 2 2.49 20.19 -10.88
CA PHE A 2 2.09 18.87 -11.32
C PHE A 2 0.74 18.96 -12.04
N ASN A 3 0.58 18.26 -13.13
CA ASN A 3 -0.73 18.09 -13.76
C ASN A 3 -1.52 17.05 -12.96
N ILE A 4 -2.68 17.43 -12.46
CA ILE A 4 -3.58 16.54 -11.71
C ILE A 4 -4.87 16.38 -12.51
N GLU A 5 -5.08 15.17 -13.03
CA GLU A 5 -6.34 14.76 -13.65
C GLU A 5 -7.22 14.08 -12.61
N ARG A 6 -8.39 14.64 -12.36
CA ARG A 6 -9.36 14.06 -11.42
C ARG A 6 -10.44 13.31 -12.19
N LEU A 7 -10.45 11.99 -12.02
CA LEU A 7 -11.49 11.13 -12.55
C LEU A 7 -12.55 10.89 -11.46
N LYS A 8 -13.80 11.19 -11.75
CA LYS A 8 -14.92 10.91 -10.86
C LYS A 8 -15.62 9.66 -11.34
N SER A 9 -15.65 8.63 -10.51
CA SER A 9 -16.32 7.38 -10.81
C SER A 9 -17.76 7.37 -10.28
N ARG A 10 -18.61 6.60 -10.93
CA ARG A 10 -20.00 6.38 -10.55
C ARG A 10 -20.10 5.67 -9.21
N SER A 11 -20.88 6.23 -8.28
CA SER A 11 -21.26 5.53 -7.06
C SER A 11 -22.28 4.45 -7.38
N VAL A 12 -22.13 3.26 -6.75
CA VAL A 12 -23.10 2.15 -6.91
C VAL A 12 -24.51 2.54 -6.45
N ILE A 13 -24.64 3.57 -5.63
CA ILE A 13 -25.88 3.99 -4.99
C ILE A 13 -26.61 5.08 -5.82
N THR A 14 -25.91 5.86 -6.61
CA THR A 14 -26.51 6.93 -7.41
C THR A 14 -26.42 6.59 -8.90
N GLN A 15 -27.56 6.26 -9.51
CA GLN A 15 -27.67 6.06 -10.97
C GLN A 15 -27.68 7.41 -11.70
N VAL A 16 -26.56 8.10 -11.72
CA VAL A 16 -26.38 9.29 -12.57
C VAL A 16 -25.69 8.84 -13.86
N GLU A 17 -26.38 8.96 -14.99
CA GLU A 17 -25.95 8.47 -16.32
C GLU A 17 -24.65 9.11 -16.86
N THR A 18 -24.14 10.16 -16.21
CA THR A 18 -22.98 10.94 -16.68
C THR A 18 -21.64 10.54 -16.06
N GLU A 19 -21.61 9.58 -15.14
CA GLU A 19 -20.38 9.15 -14.50
C GLU A 19 -19.88 7.82 -15.09
N LEU A 20 -18.59 7.76 -15.44
CA LEU A 20 -17.95 6.55 -15.95
C LEU A 20 -17.89 5.44 -14.87
N PRO A 21 -18.07 4.17 -15.25
CA PRO A 21 -17.76 3.05 -14.34
C PRO A 21 -16.32 3.17 -13.84
N ALA A 22 -16.09 2.84 -12.55
CA ALA A 22 -14.76 2.93 -11.94
C ALA A 22 -13.69 2.15 -12.72
N GLU A 23 -14.07 1.01 -13.30
CA GLU A 23 -13.20 0.17 -14.13
C GLU A 23 -12.79 0.88 -15.45
N GLU A 24 -13.70 1.60 -16.08
CA GLU A 24 -13.41 2.35 -17.31
C GLU A 24 -12.55 3.58 -17.04
N GLY A 25 -12.80 4.28 -15.92
CA GLY A 25 -11.95 5.35 -15.44
C GLY A 25 -10.54 4.87 -15.16
N LEU A 26 -10.41 3.71 -14.54
CA LEU A 26 -9.12 3.07 -14.27
C LEU A 26 -8.39 2.70 -15.57
N ARG A 27 -9.06 2.05 -16.52
CA ARG A 27 -8.48 1.71 -17.83
C ARG A 27 -8.02 2.95 -18.61
N THR A 28 -8.75 4.05 -18.48
CA THR A 28 -8.36 5.32 -19.09
C THR A 28 -7.11 5.89 -18.42
N ALA A 29 -7.06 5.89 -17.08
CA ALA A 29 -5.89 6.33 -16.32
C ALA A 29 -4.63 5.53 -16.68
N LEU A 30 -4.76 4.21 -16.87
CA LEU A 30 -3.67 3.33 -17.28
C LEU A 30 -3.06 3.66 -18.65
N ARG A 31 -3.82 4.31 -19.52
CA ARG A 31 -3.36 4.71 -20.87
C ARG A 31 -2.63 6.05 -20.87
N LEU A 32 -2.68 6.81 -19.78
CA LEU A 32 -2.06 8.13 -19.70
C LEU A 32 -0.53 8.11 -19.52
N GLY A 33 0.08 6.92 -19.45
CA GLY A 33 1.54 6.77 -19.39
C GLY A 33 2.11 7.03 -18.00
N ASP A 34 3.34 7.55 -17.93
CA ASP A 34 4.14 7.80 -16.72
C ASP A 34 3.43 8.70 -15.69
N SER A 35 2.43 8.15 -15.01
CA SER A 35 1.61 8.86 -14.03
C SER A 35 1.54 8.10 -12.71
N SER A 36 1.32 8.81 -11.62
CA SER A 36 0.97 8.22 -10.33
C SER A 36 -0.56 8.09 -10.24
N LEU A 37 -1.04 6.90 -9.94
CA LEU A 37 -2.47 6.63 -9.78
C LEU A 37 -2.84 6.64 -8.29
N MET A 38 -3.75 7.54 -7.92
CA MET A 38 -4.29 7.62 -6.56
C MET A 38 -5.77 7.23 -6.59
N ILE A 39 -6.13 6.17 -5.87
CA ILE A 39 -7.51 5.70 -5.74
C ILE A 39 -8.03 6.05 -4.36
N GLY A 40 -9.10 6.83 -4.31
CA GLY A 40 -9.68 7.30 -3.06
C GLY A 40 -10.14 6.16 -2.15
N GLU A 41 -10.75 5.11 -2.73
CA GLU A 41 -11.11 3.90 -2.00
C GLU A 41 -11.35 2.73 -2.97
N VAL A 42 -10.83 1.56 -2.60
CA VAL A 42 -11.05 0.30 -3.32
C VAL A 42 -12.17 -0.48 -2.61
N ARG A 43 -13.31 -0.68 -3.28
CA ARG A 43 -14.53 -1.22 -2.65
C ARG A 43 -15.10 -2.45 -3.33
N SER A 44 -14.95 -2.60 -4.65
CA SER A 44 -15.71 -3.57 -5.44
C SER A 44 -14.93 -4.11 -6.64
N THR A 45 -15.57 -4.27 -7.76
CA THR A 45 -15.03 -4.92 -8.97
C THR A 45 -13.80 -4.24 -9.57
N GLU A 46 -13.63 -2.94 -9.33
CA GLU A 46 -12.43 -2.20 -9.75
C GLU A 46 -11.13 -2.74 -9.13
N ALA A 47 -11.23 -3.43 -7.97
CA ALA A 47 -10.09 -4.04 -7.33
C ALA A 47 -9.39 -5.05 -8.24
N LYS A 48 -10.13 -5.89 -8.95
CA LYS A 48 -9.55 -6.91 -9.85
C LYS A 48 -8.78 -6.26 -10.98
N ALA A 49 -9.38 -5.27 -11.64
CA ALA A 49 -8.75 -4.56 -12.75
C ALA A 49 -7.49 -3.80 -12.29
N LEU A 50 -7.55 -3.18 -11.10
CA LEU A 50 -6.40 -2.50 -10.50
C LEU A 50 -5.24 -3.45 -10.26
N TYR A 51 -5.50 -4.56 -9.56
CA TYR A 51 -4.45 -5.52 -9.20
C TYR A 51 -3.88 -6.25 -10.43
N GLU A 52 -4.70 -6.51 -11.42
CA GLU A 52 -4.23 -7.07 -12.70
C GLU A 52 -3.30 -6.09 -13.41
N ALA A 53 -3.69 -4.82 -13.49
CA ALA A 53 -2.87 -3.77 -14.08
C ALA A 53 -1.53 -3.57 -13.35
N MET A 54 -1.55 -3.60 -12.02
CA MET A 54 -0.32 -3.57 -11.21
C MET A 54 0.59 -4.76 -11.52
N ARG A 55 0.03 -5.96 -11.64
CA ARG A 55 0.77 -7.19 -11.88
C ARG A 55 1.46 -7.23 -13.24
N ILE A 56 0.81 -6.74 -14.28
CA ILE A 56 1.38 -6.72 -15.65
C ILE A 56 2.33 -5.54 -15.90
N GLY A 57 2.56 -4.69 -14.90
CA GLY A 57 3.46 -3.56 -15.02
C GLY A 57 2.93 -2.45 -15.96
N ALA A 58 1.62 -2.43 -16.22
CA ALA A 58 0.99 -1.38 -17.03
C ALA A 58 1.05 0.01 -16.36
N LEU A 59 1.36 0.03 -15.07
CA LEU A 59 1.53 1.24 -14.27
C LEU A 59 3.01 1.45 -14.03
N ALA A 60 3.60 2.40 -14.72
CA ALA A 60 5.04 2.64 -14.70
C ALA A 60 5.55 3.19 -13.36
N ASN A 61 4.68 3.74 -12.51
CA ASN A 61 5.12 4.53 -11.36
C ASN A 61 4.48 4.11 -10.04
N VAL A 62 3.78 5.01 -9.38
CA VAL A 62 3.22 4.78 -8.04
C VAL A 62 1.72 4.55 -8.14
N VAL A 63 1.26 3.45 -7.56
CA VAL A 63 -0.16 3.20 -7.33
C VAL A 63 -0.41 3.23 -5.83
N ALA A 64 -1.32 4.09 -5.40
CA ALA A 64 -1.75 4.16 -4.02
C ALA A 64 -3.28 4.15 -3.95
N GLY A 65 -3.82 3.42 -3.00
CA GLY A 65 -5.25 3.35 -2.76
C GLY A 65 -5.54 3.18 -1.29
N THR A 66 -6.74 3.51 -0.86
CA THR A 66 -7.21 3.20 0.48
C THR A 66 -8.22 2.05 0.44
N ILE A 67 -8.20 1.25 1.48
CA ILE A 67 -9.11 0.12 1.67
C ILE A 67 -9.40 -0.02 3.17
N HIS A 68 -10.60 -0.46 3.50
CA HIS A 68 -10.92 -0.80 4.88
C HIS A 68 -10.21 -2.09 5.30
N GLY A 69 -9.43 -2.00 6.37
CA GLY A 69 -8.73 -3.12 7.01
C GLY A 69 -8.01 -2.60 8.26
N ASP A 70 -7.90 -3.42 9.28
CA ASP A 70 -7.29 -3.10 10.58
C ASP A 70 -5.84 -3.61 10.70
N SER A 71 -5.42 -4.45 9.76
CA SER A 71 -4.14 -5.12 9.75
C SER A 71 -3.72 -5.50 8.33
N PRO A 72 -2.44 -5.81 8.06
CA PRO A 72 -2.00 -6.32 6.76
C PRO A 72 -2.74 -7.57 6.32
N TYR A 73 -3.00 -8.49 7.26
CA TYR A 73 -3.79 -9.69 6.96
C TYR A 73 -5.25 -9.35 6.68
N GLY A 74 -5.85 -8.42 7.42
CA GLY A 74 -7.22 -7.95 7.14
C GLY A 74 -7.37 -7.33 5.75
N VAL A 75 -6.34 -6.60 5.28
CA VAL A 75 -6.31 -6.10 3.90
C VAL A 75 -6.21 -7.24 2.90
N TYR A 76 -5.34 -8.24 3.14
CA TYR A 76 -5.21 -9.41 2.29
C TYR A 76 -6.54 -10.18 2.20
N ASP A 77 -7.15 -10.48 3.34
CA ASP A 77 -8.42 -11.19 3.42
C ASP A 77 -9.53 -10.46 2.65
N ARG A 78 -9.63 -9.16 2.86
CA ARG A 78 -10.57 -8.30 2.14
C ARG A 78 -10.35 -8.33 0.63
N VAL A 79 -9.13 -8.15 0.18
CA VAL A 79 -8.80 -8.07 -1.25
C VAL A 79 -8.99 -9.42 -1.93
N VAL A 80 -8.50 -10.49 -1.31
CA VAL A 80 -8.50 -11.82 -1.93
C VAL A 80 -9.84 -12.52 -1.77
N ASN A 81 -10.37 -12.58 -0.56
CA ASN A 81 -11.57 -13.37 -0.27
C ASN A 81 -12.86 -12.60 -0.55
N ASP A 82 -12.96 -11.33 -0.13
CA ASP A 82 -14.19 -10.55 -0.35
C ASP A 82 -14.27 -9.98 -1.77
N LEU A 83 -13.18 -9.36 -2.25
CA LEU A 83 -13.17 -8.71 -3.57
C LEU A 83 -12.76 -9.66 -4.70
N GLY A 84 -12.31 -10.88 -4.36
CA GLY A 84 -11.99 -11.95 -5.30
C GLY A 84 -10.79 -11.67 -6.20
N VAL A 85 -9.83 -10.88 -5.72
CA VAL A 85 -8.53 -10.68 -6.39
C VAL A 85 -7.69 -11.95 -6.23
N PRO A 86 -7.11 -12.50 -7.31
CA PRO A 86 -6.23 -13.66 -7.17
C PRO A 86 -5.06 -13.38 -6.23
N LYS A 87 -4.67 -14.37 -5.42
CA LYS A 87 -3.48 -14.29 -4.53
C LYS A 87 -2.22 -13.83 -5.27
N THR A 88 -2.02 -14.36 -6.48
CA THR A 88 -0.91 -13.97 -7.34
C THR A 88 -0.92 -12.50 -7.73
N SER A 89 -2.10 -11.92 -7.90
CA SER A 89 -2.25 -10.49 -8.20
C SER A 89 -2.07 -9.63 -6.94
N PHE A 90 -2.50 -10.11 -5.78
CA PHE A 90 -2.27 -9.41 -4.50
C PHE A 90 -0.78 -9.19 -4.23
N LYS A 91 0.09 -10.07 -4.70
CA LYS A 91 1.55 -9.92 -4.63
C LYS A 91 2.09 -8.66 -5.34
N ALA A 92 1.29 -7.96 -6.14
CA ALA A 92 1.65 -6.65 -6.67
C ALA A 92 1.66 -5.54 -5.61
N THR A 93 1.00 -5.77 -4.46
CA THR A 93 1.11 -4.86 -3.30
C THR A 93 2.53 -4.89 -2.75
N ASP A 94 3.13 -3.73 -2.57
CA ASP A 94 4.47 -3.60 -2.00
C ASP A 94 4.43 -3.25 -0.52
N ILE A 95 3.65 -2.24 -0.16
CA ILE A 95 3.58 -1.70 1.20
C ILE A 95 2.11 -1.56 1.61
N ILE A 96 1.82 -1.95 2.84
CA ILE A 96 0.55 -1.68 3.52
C ILE A 96 0.81 -0.75 4.69
N VAL A 97 0.13 0.40 4.71
CA VAL A 97 0.18 1.37 5.80
C VAL A 97 -1.13 1.29 6.57
N VAL A 98 -1.07 0.87 7.83
CA VAL A 98 -2.25 0.76 8.69
C VAL A 98 -2.41 2.01 9.54
N CYS A 99 -3.57 2.64 9.41
CA CYS A 99 -3.96 3.83 10.18
C CYS A 99 -5.13 3.50 11.09
N ASN A 100 -4.89 3.51 12.40
CA ASN A 100 -5.92 3.19 13.39
C ASN A 100 -6.19 4.36 14.35
N PRO A 101 -7.41 4.45 14.89
CA PRO A 101 -7.67 5.35 15.99
C PRO A 101 -7.03 4.83 17.28
N VAL A 102 -6.26 5.69 17.93
CA VAL A 102 -5.69 5.47 19.26
C VAL A 102 -6.51 6.27 20.26
N ARG A 103 -6.81 5.71 21.43
CA ARG A 103 -7.57 6.34 22.48
C ARG A 103 -6.73 6.57 23.71
N SER A 104 -7.00 7.66 24.45
CA SER A 104 -6.48 7.87 25.80
C SER A 104 -7.00 6.80 26.77
N ALA A 105 -6.32 6.63 27.89
CA ALA A 105 -6.69 5.64 28.91
C ALA A 105 -8.08 5.89 29.52
N ASP A 106 -8.50 7.17 29.60
CA ASP A 106 -9.84 7.58 30.05
C ASP A 106 -10.91 7.48 28.94
N GLY A 107 -10.49 7.18 27.70
CA GLY A 107 -11.37 7.06 26.54
C GLY A 107 -11.93 8.38 26.00
N LEU A 108 -11.60 9.52 26.62
CA LEU A 108 -12.17 10.83 26.26
C LEU A 108 -11.53 11.45 25.03
N GLN A 109 -10.28 11.10 24.74
CA GLN A 109 -9.56 11.62 23.58
C GLN A 109 -9.30 10.50 22.55
N ARG A 110 -9.31 10.90 21.28
CA ARG A 110 -9.10 9.99 20.15
C ARG A 110 -8.23 10.65 19.08
N TRP A 111 -7.17 9.96 18.70
CA TRP A 111 -6.28 10.38 17.63
C TRP A 111 -6.24 9.34 16.54
N ARG A 112 -5.86 9.74 15.33
CA ARG A 112 -5.48 8.81 14.27
C ARG A 112 -3.98 8.75 14.18
N ARG A 113 -3.43 7.54 14.15
CA ARG A 113 -1.98 7.29 14.02
C ARG A 113 -1.75 6.24 12.94
N VAL A 114 -0.62 6.39 12.26
CA VAL A 114 -0.04 5.25 11.55
C VAL A 114 0.47 4.29 12.61
N VAL A 115 -0.08 3.10 12.66
CA VAL A 115 0.28 2.11 13.69
C VAL A 115 1.22 1.04 13.17
N GLN A 116 1.27 0.86 11.86
CA GLN A 116 2.07 -0.19 11.24
C GLN A 116 2.37 0.16 9.79
N ILE A 117 3.62 -0.10 9.37
CA ILE A 117 4.03 -0.11 7.96
C ILE A 117 4.62 -1.49 7.70
N THR A 118 4.01 -2.23 6.77
CA THR A 118 4.33 -3.62 6.48
C THR A 118 4.66 -3.80 5.02
N GLU A 119 5.77 -4.47 4.75
CA GLU A 119 6.16 -4.92 3.42
C GLU A 119 5.48 -6.24 3.08
N VAL A 120 4.96 -6.36 1.86
CA VAL A 120 4.40 -7.60 1.33
C VAL A 120 5.46 -8.32 0.51
N ARG A 121 5.93 -9.45 1.02
CA ARG A 121 6.89 -10.33 0.34
C ARG A 121 6.24 -11.07 -0.81
N LYS A 122 7.05 -11.53 -1.76
CA LYS A 122 6.55 -12.14 -3.00
C LYS A 122 6.65 -13.69 -3.00
N ARG A 123 7.35 -14.28 -2.03
CA ARG A 123 7.71 -15.72 -2.06
C ARG A 123 6.74 -16.68 -1.38
N TRP A 124 5.71 -16.17 -0.67
CA TRP A 124 4.67 -17.02 -0.10
C TRP A 124 3.74 -17.58 -1.20
N GLU A 125 3.12 -18.74 -0.97
CA GLU A 125 2.27 -19.41 -1.94
C GLU A 125 0.80 -19.50 -1.49
N ASN A 126 0.57 -19.87 -0.25
CA ASN A 126 -0.76 -20.16 0.27
C ASN A 126 -1.28 -19.10 1.24
N ASP A 127 -0.53 -18.83 2.29
CA ASP A 127 -0.94 -17.92 3.36
C ASP A 127 0.23 -16.99 3.74
N PRO A 128 0.11 -15.69 3.43
CA PRO A 128 1.17 -14.73 3.72
C PRO A 128 1.45 -14.56 5.21
N LEU A 129 0.50 -14.89 6.09
CA LEU A 129 0.70 -14.78 7.53
C LEU A 129 1.64 -15.88 8.05
N ILE A 130 1.45 -17.11 7.57
CA ILE A 130 2.21 -18.29 8.01
C ILE A 130 3.57 -18.36 7.30
N GLU A 131 3.60 -17.94 6.05
CA GLU A 131 4.78 -18.07 5.16
C GLU A 131 5.68 -16.82 5.16
N ASN A 132 5.63 -15.98 6.20
CA ASN A 132 6.41 -14.75 6.31
C ASN A 132 6.22 -13.80 5.10
N GLY A 133 5.02 -13.74 4.56
CA GLY A 133 4.65 -12.85 3.48
C GLY A 133 4.48 -11.40 3.92
N PHE A 134 4.39 -11.15 5.23
CA PHE A 134 4.31 -9.83 5.83
C PHE A 134 5.52 -9.57 6.70
N VAL A 135 6.24 -8.50 6.43
CA VAL A 135 7.38 -8.05 7.26
C VAL A 135 7.12 -6.62 7.70
N ASP A 136 6.99 -6.45 9.01
CA ASP A 136 6.76 -5.14 9.59
C ASP A 136 8.04 -4.31 9.57
N LEU A 137 8.00 -3.19 8.88
CA LEU A 137 9.12 -2.26 8.80
C LEU A 137 9.06 -1.22 9.92
N MET A 138 7.86 -0.78 10.29
CA MET A 138 7.65 0.18 11.37
C MET A 138 6.44 -0.20 12.20
N LYS A 139 6.51 0.05 13.51
CA LYS A 139 5.42 -0.17 14.48
C LYS A 139 5.26 1.02 15.41
N TYR A 140 4.01 1.30 15.74
CA TYR A 140 3.67 2.35 16.70
C TYR A 140 4.01 1.93 18.13
N ASP A 141 4.71 2.80 18.83
CA ASP A 141 4.98 2.67 20.26
C ASP A 141 4.04 3.60 21.05
N PRO A 142 3.05 3.05 21.77
CA PRO A 142 2.12 3.86 22.54
C PRO A 142 2.75 4.59 23.72
N LYS A 143 3.92 4.15 24.20
CA LYS A 143 4.61 4.80 25.32
C LYS A 143 5.22 6.13 24.94
N THR A 144 5.66 6.25 23.69
CA THR A 144 6.32 7.45 23.19
C THR A 144 5.49 8.22 22.16
N ASP A 145 4.26 7.74 21.87
CA ASP A 145 3.37 8.24 20.80
C ASP A 145 4.11 8.44 19.47
N SER A 146 4.93 7.45 19.08
CA SER A 146 5.76 7.53 17.89
C SER A 146 5.77 6.23 17.09
N LEU A 147 5.98 6.36 15.79
CA LEU A 147 6.21 5.22 14.91
C LEU A 147 7.71 4.89 14.91
N LYS A 148 8.05 3.65 15.28
CA LYS A 148 9.46 3.22 15.42
C LYS A 148 9.81 2.17 14.37
N PRO A 149 11.05 2.21 13.83
CA PRO A 149 11.54 1.16 12.96
C PRO A 149 11.69 -0.17 13.75
N THR A 150 11.45 -1.27 13.05
CA THR A 150 11.71 -2.61 13.56
C THR A 150 13.15 -3.03 13.28
N ASP A 151 13.59 -4.10 13.93
CA ASP A 151 14.91 -4.68 13.67
C ASP A 151 15.06 -5.12 12.21
N ASP A 152 13.98 -5.56 11.57
CA ASP A 152 13.98 -5.90 10.13
C ASP A 152 14.36 -4.71 9.27
N LEU A 153 13.77 -3.54 9.52
CA LEU A 153 14.15 -2.34 8.77
C LEU A 153 15.56 -1.88 9.11
N ILE A 154 15.92 -1.84 10.39
CA ILE A 154 17.25 -1.37 10.85
C ILE A 154 18.36 -2.24 10.25
N ASN A 155 18.17 -3.56 10.23
CA ASN A 155 19.17 -4.52 9.75
C ASN A 155 19.14 -4.73 8.22
N GLY A 156 18.36 -3.96 7.49
CA GLY A 156 18.34 -4.04 6.04
C GLY A 156 17.59 -5.24 5.48
N ASN A 157 16.59 -5.76 6.19
CA ASN A 157 15.79 -6.89 5.70
C ASN A 157 14.64 -6.48 4.77
N SER A 158 14.46 -5.18 4.48
CA SER A 158 13.46 -4.73 3.51
C SER A 158 13.91 -5.01 2.08
N GLU A 159 13.20 -5.85 1.36
CA GLU A 159 13.45 -6.14 -0.06
C GLU A 159 13.11 -4.92 -0.94
N ILE A 160 12.05 -4.18 -0.60
CA ILE A 160 11.62 -2.99 -1.34
C ILE A 160 12.64 -1.88 -1.22
N VAL A 161 13.07 -1.56 0.00
CA VAL A 161 14.09 -0.51 0.22
C VAL A 161 15.39 -0.87 -0.46
N LYS A 162 15.83 -2.14 -0.38
CA LYS A 162 17.00 -2.62 -1.12
C LYS A 162 16.85 -2.50 -2.62
N ASN A 163 15.67 -2.81 -3.16
CA ASN A 163 15.40 -2.69 -4.59
C ASN A 163 15.47 -1.23 -5.05
N VAL A 164 14.91 -0.30 -4.28
CA VAL A 164 15.03 1.14 -4.55
C VAL A 164 16.50 1.57 -4.48
N ALA A 165 17.20 1.16 -3.43
CA ALA A 165 18.61 1.50 -3.22
C ALA A 165 19.53 0.95 -4.32
N SER A 166 19.21 -0.20 -4.90
CA SER A 166 20.00 -0.83 -5.96
C SER A 166 20.09 -0.01 -7.24
N ASN A 167 19.17 0.95 -7.42
CA ASN A 167 19.15 1.87 -8.58
C ASN A 167 19.87 3.19 -8.32
N ILE A 168 20.44 3.37 -7.13
CA ILE A 168 21.12 4.61 -6.72
C ILE A 168 22.60 4.29 -6.47
N PRO A 169 23.55 4.84 -7.26
CA PRO A 169 24.96 4.48 -7.16
C PRO A 169 25.56 4.61 -5.76
N GLU A 170 25.15 5.62 -4.99
CA GLU A 170 25.66 5.89 -3.65
C GLU A 170 25.13 4.90 -2.59
N TRP A 171 24.05 4.19 -2.89
CA TRP A 171 23.35 3.30 -1.95
C TRP A 171 23.49 1.83 -2.27
N VAL A 172 23.80 1.48 -3.51
CA VAL A 172 23.90 0.08 -3.92
C VAL A 172 24.94 -0.67 -3.08
N GLY A 173 24.52 -1.73 -2.39
CA GLY A 173 25.37 -2.53 -1.52
C GLY A 173 25.83 -1.84 -0.23
N ASN A 174 25.37 -0.62 0.06
CA ASN A 174 25.73 0.15 1.24
C ASN A 174 24.49 0.49 2.08
N TRP A 175 24.10 -0.44 2.94
CA TRP A 175 22.92 -0.27 3.79
C TRP A 175 23.06 0.89 4.77
N ASP A 176 24.24 1.12 5.31
CA ASP A 176 24.47 2.20 6.27
C ASP A 176 24.14 3.57 5.65
N ALA A 177 24.54 3.81 4.39
CA ALA A 177 24.19 5.03 3.68
C ALA A 177 22.69 5.15 3.41
N VAL A 178 22.00 4.05 3.14
CA VAL A 178 20.53 4.00 3.00
C VAL A 178 19.88 4.35 4.32
N TRP A 179 20.33 3.72 5.40
CA TRP A 179 19.79 3.93 6.75
C TRP A 179 19.98 5.37 7.22
N ASP A 180 21.16 5.93 7.04
CA ASP A 180 21.45 7.33 7.38
C ASP A 180 20.48 8.28 6.64
N ASN A 181 20.17 8.01 5.38
CA ASN A 181 19.21 8.81 4.62
C ASN A 181 17.79 8.68 5.14
N ILE A 182 17.38 7.49 5.59
CA ILE A 182 16.06 7.26 6.21
C ILE A 182 15.94 8.03 7.52
N VAL A 183 16.98 8.00 8.36
CA VAL A 183 16.98 8.64 9.67
C VAL A 183 17.03 10.17 9.58
N LEU A 184 17.66 10.72 8.56
CA LEU A 184 17.78 12.17 8.34
C LEU A 184 16.48 12.83 7.84
N ARG A 185 15.47 12.06 7.44
CA ARG A 185 14.18 12.56 6.89
C ARG A 185 13.00 12.30 7.81
#